data_0bf391bb2087402611ec849495fa19b9
#
_entry.id   0bf391bb2087402611ec849495fa19b9
#
_cell.length_a   1.000
_cell.length_b   1.000
_cell.length_c   1.000
_cell.angle_alpha   90.00
_cell.angle_beta   90.00
_cell.angle_gamma   90.00
#
_symmetry.space_group_name_H-M   'P 1'
#
loop_
_entity.id
_entity.type
_entity.pdbx_description
1 polymer ?
#
loop_
_entity_poly.entity_id
_entity_poly.type
_entity_poly.pdbx_seq_one_letter_code
_entity_poly.pdbx_strand_id
1 'polypeptide(L)'
;ESDTPLYEYIGGVNAKTLPVPMMNILNGGEHADNNVDIQEFMVMPAGACSFKEALRMGTEVFHNLKSVLKSKGYNTAVGDEGGFAPNLNSNEEALQTIMEAIEKAGYKVRFQLLPDVSIGYWSDFKSKFGF
;
A
#
# COMPACT_ATOMS: atom_id res chain seq x y z
N GLU A 1 -2.73 32.60 -15.10
CA GLU A 1 -3.15 32.03 -16.40
C GLU A 1 -1.91 31.88 -17.30
N SER A 2 -1.06 30.92 -16.97
CA SER A 2 0.05 30.53 -17.83
C SER A 2 -0.34 29.24 -18.56
N ASP A 3 -0.09 29.14 -19.87
CA ASP A 3 -0.32 27.89 -20.64
C ASP A 3 0.70 26.78 -20.28
N THR A 4 1.26 26.84 -19.06
CA THR A 4 2.27 25.92 -18.55
C THR A 4 1.59 24.80 -17.74
N PRO A 5 1.91 23.51 -17.98
CA PRO A 5 1.41 22.41 -17.17
C PRO A 5 1.74 22.60 -15.69
N LEU A 6 0.83 22.19 -14.79
CA LEU A 6 0.97 22.41 -13.36
C LEU A 6 2.28 21.86 -12.77
N TYR A 7 2.72 20.68 -13.21
CA TYR A 7 3.98 20.09 -12.75
C TYR A 7 5.20 20.95 -13.13
N GLU A 8 5.17 21.57 -14.30
CA GLU A 8 6.24 22.47 -14.75
C GLU A 8 6.17 23.81 -14.06
N TYR A 9 4.94 24.33 -13.82
CA TYR A 9 4.73 25.56 -13.07
C TYR A 9 5.26 25.47 -11.63
N ILE A 10 5.05 24.34 -10.94
CA ILE A 10 5.52 24.10 -9.57
C ILE A 10 6.99 23.71 -9.53
N GLY A 11 7.40 22.77 -10.38
CA GLY A 11 8.72 22.14 -10.34
C GLY A 11 9.76 22.76 -11.28
N GLY A 12 9.36 23.69 -12.12
CA GLY A 12 10.23 24.34 -13.11
C GLY A 12 10.59 23.42 -14.27
N VAL A 13 11.50 23.90 -15.14
CA VAL A 13 11.90 23.20 -16.39
C VAL A 13 12.56 21.83 -16.18
N ASN A 14 12.99 21.53 -14.97
CA ASN A 14 13.62 20.27 -14.59
C ASN A 14 12.65 19.23 -13.99
N ALA A 15 11.37 19.53 -13.89
CA ALA A 15 10.34 18.62 -13.41
C ALA A 15 10.02 17.52 -14.45
N LYS A 16 10.96 16.58 -14.65
CA LYS A 16 10.89 15.55 -15.71
C LYS A 16 10.82 14.12 -15.15
N THR A 17 10.90 13.97 -13.84
CA THR A 17 10.94 12.65 -13.18
C THR A 17 9.61 12.37 -12.50
N LEU A 18 8.97 11.26 -12.86
CA LEU A 18 7.80 10.75 -12.15
C LEU A 18 8.23 10.11 -10.83
N PRO A 19 7.49 10.31 -9.73
CA PRO A 19 7.76 9.66 -8.45
C PRO A 19 7.46 8.16 -8.52
N VAL A 20 8.02 7.40 -7.58
CA VAL A 20 7.55 6.03 -7.34
C VAL A 20 6.12 6.10 -6.79
N PRO A 21 5.15 5.41 -7.40
CA PRO A 21 3.77 5.46 -6.92
C PRO A 21 3.63 4.79 -5.55
N MET A 22 2.91 5.43 -4.65
CA MET A 22 2.41 4.87 -3.41
C MET A 22 0.94 4.49 -3.63
N MET A 23 0.61 3.21 -3.51
CA MET A 23 -0.71 2.69 -3.86
C MET A 23 -1.37 2.10 -2.62
N ASN A 24 -2.45 2.73 -2.15
CA ASN A 24 -3.26 2.19 -1.06
C ASN A 24 -3.98 0.92 -1.52
N ILE A 25 -3.77 -0.19 -0.83
CA ILE A 25 -4.33 -1.50 -1.20
C ILE A 25 -5.22 -2.12 -0.12
N LEU A 26 -5.09 -1.67 1.13
CA LEU A 26 -5.91 -2.13 2.25
C LEU A 26 -6.11 -0.98 3.24
N ASN A 27 -7.35 -0.82 3.70
CA ASN A 27 -7.77 0.24 4.60
C ASN A 27 -8.20 -0.30 5.96
N GLY A 28 -8.02 0.52 7.00
CA GLY A 28 -8.51 0.32 8.35
C GLY A 28 -8.74 1.66 9.04
N GLY A 29 -8.82 1.67 10.37
CA GLY A 29 -9.03 2.87 11.18
C GLY A 29 -10.24 3.69 10.72
N GLU A 30 -10.07 5.00 10.62
CA GLU A 30 -11.12 5.92 10.15
C GLU A 30 -11.52 5.72 8.68
N HIS A 31 -10.68 5.05 7.87
CA HIS A 31 -10.93 4.82 6.43
C HIS A 31 -11.74 3.54 6.15
N ALA A 32 -12.08 2.76 7.18
CA ALA A 32 -12.86 1.54 7.04
C ALA A 32 -13.57 1.17 8.35
N ASP A 33 -14.81 0.72 8.25
CA ASP A 33 -15.53 0.13 9.38
C ASP A 33 -15.14 -1.34 9.54
N ASN A 34 -13.95 -1.56 10.15
CA ASN A 34 -13.38 -2.88 10.38
C ASN A 34 -12.51 -2.91 11.66
N ASN A 35 -11.92 -4.08 11.99
CA ASN A 35 -11.10 -4.28 13.19
C ASN A 35 -9.60 -3.93 12.98
N VAL A 36 -9.24 -3.31 11.88
CA VAL A 36 -7.87 -2.92 11.58
C VAL A 36 -7.67 -1.46 11.98
N ASP A 37 -6.73 -1.18 12.91
CA ASP A 37 -6.51 0.17 13.44
C ASP A 37 -5.69 1.06 12.51
N ILE A 38 -4.78 0.47 11.73
CA ILE A 38 -3.95 1.20 10.78
C ILE A 38 -4.80 1.65 9.60
N GLN A 39 -4.82 2.96 9.34
CA GLN A 39 -5.71 3.56 8.35
C GLN A 39 -5.42 3.13 6.92
N GLU A 40 -4.13 3.01 6.57
CA GLU A 40 -3.69 2.74 5.20
C GLU A 40 -2.51 1.78 5.16
N PHE A 41 -2.60 0.81 4.27
CA PHE A 41 -1.48 -0.05 3.90
C PHE A 41 -1.18 0.17 2.42
N MET A 42 0.02 0.65 2.14
CA MET A 42 0.43 1.00 0.78
C MET A 42 1.50 0.05 0.26
N VAL A 43 1.47 -0.23 -1.03
CA VAL A 43 2.59 -0.84 -1.75
C VAL A 43 3.32 0.22 -2.55
N MET A 44 4.66 0.12 -2.54
CA MET A 44 5.55 1.06 -3.20
C MET A 44 6.57 0.28 -4.02
N PRO A 45 6.39 0.12 -5.33
CA PRO A 45 7.26 -0.68 -6.20
C PRO A 45 8.59 0.02 -6.52
N ALA A 46 9.42 0.26 -5.48
CA ALA A 46 10.65 1.05 -5.58
C ALA A 46 11.74 0.42 -6.46
N GLY A 47 11.65 -0.88 -6.75
CA GLY A 47 12.59 -1.60 -7.63
C GLY A 47 12.24 -1.56 -9.12
N ALA A 48 11.14 -0.93 -9.50
CA ALA A 48 10.72 -0.85 -10.90
C ALA A 48 11.60 0.10 -11.72
N CYS A 49 11.91 -0.26 -12.97
CA CYS A 49 12.73 0.56 -13.86
C CYS A 49 11.99 1.74 -14.49
N SER A 50 10.66 1.79 -14.38
CA SER A 50 9.82 2.86 -14.90
C SER A 50 8.51 3.00 -14.11
N PHE A 51 7.86 4.18 -14.21
CA PHE A 51 6.54 4.41 -13.62
C PHE A 51 5.50 3.41 -14.15
N LYS A 52 5.52 3.12 -15.45
CA LYS A 52 4.62 2.14 -16.08
C LYS A 52 4.78 0.75 -15.45
N GLU A 53 6.02 0.34 -15.22
CA GLU A 53 6.32 -0.95 -14.58
C GLU A 53 5.90 -0.94 -13.11
N ALA A 54 6.19 0.14 -12.38
CA ALA A 54 5.75 0.28 -10.99
C ALA A 54 4.23 0.17 -10.87
N LEU A 55 3.48 0.84 -11.74
CA LEU A 55 2.02 0.76 -11.77
C LEU A 55 1.53 -0.67 -12.06
N ARG A 56 2.16 -1.37 -13.01
CA ARG A 56 1.86 -2.78 -13.31
C ARG A 56 2.09 -3.67 -12.10
N MET A 57 3.26 -3.55 -11.44
CA MET A 57 3.60 -4.34 -10.25
C MET A 57 2.59 -4.12 -9.12
N GLY A 58 2.24 -2.87 -8.81
CA GLY A 58 1.24 -2.56 -7.80
C GLY A 58 -0.15 -3.11 -8.14
N THR A 59 -0.54 -3.06 -9.41
CA THR A 59 -1.81 -3.63 -9.89
C THR A 59 -1.83 -5.16 -9.75
N GLU A 60 -0.74 -5.83 -10.07
CA GLU A 60 -0.61 -7.29 -9.91
C GLU A 60 -0.71 -7.69 -8.42
N VAL A 61 -0.06 -6.95 -7.54
CA VAL A 61 -0.19 -7.16 -6.08
C VAL A 61 -1.64 -6.95 -5.63
N PHE A 62 -2.30 -5.88 -6.07
CA PHE A 62 -3.70 -5.60 -5.74
C PHE A 62 -4.64 -6.75 -6.14
N HIS A 63 -4.50 -7.27 -7.36
CA HIS A 63 -5.33 -8.39 -7.82
C HIS A 63 -5.01 -9.71 -7.11
N ASN A 64 -3.74 -9.95 -6.76
CA ASN A 64 -3.37 -11.09 -5.93
C ASN A 64 -3.93 -10.97 -4.51
N LEU A 65 -3.89 -9.76 -3.92
CA LEU A 65 -4.50 -9.49 -2.61
C LEU A 65 -6.00 -9.79 -2.62
N LYS A 66 -6.71 -9.38 -3.68
CA LYS A 66 -8.12 -9.74 -3.85
C LYS A 66 -8.35 -11.25 -3.82
N SER A 67 -7.48 -12.00 -4.52
CA SER A 67 -7.57 -13.45 -4.57
C SER A 67 -7.28 -14.10 -3.21
N VAL A 68 -6.27 -13.61 -2.48
CA VAL A 68 -5.91 -14.08 -1.13
C VAL A 68 -7.05 -13.82 -0.16
N LEU A 69 -7.58 -12.59 -0.13
CA LEU A 69 -8.72 -12.25 0.74
C LEU A 69 -9.94 -13.13 0.47
N LYS A 70 -10.28 -13.34 -0.81
CA LYS A 70 -11.39 -14.24 -1.20
C LYS A 70 -11.16 -15.69 -0.75
N SER A 71 -9.94 -16.21 -0.90
CA SER A 71 -9.63 -17.59 -0.50
C SER A 71 -9.73 -17.80 1.01
N LYS A 72 -9.52 -16.73 1.79
CA LYS A 72 -9.70 -16.72 3.24
C LYS A 72 -11.13 -16.39 3.69
N GLY A 73 -12.05 -16.16 2.75
CA GLY A 73 -13.46 -15.84 3.04
C GLY A 73 -13.73 -14.39 3.42
N TYR A 74 -12.77 -13.50 3.23
CA TYR A 74 -12.93 -12.07 3.53
C TYR A 74 -13.64 -11.30 2.43
N ASN A 75 -14.30 -10.21 2.84
CA ASN A 75 -14.90 -9.26 1.91
C ASN A 75 -13.81 -8.53 1.10
N THR A 76 -14.10 -8.27 -0.17
CA THR A 76 -13.23 -7.54 -1.10
C THR A 76 -13.90 -6.28 -1.65
N ALA A 77 -14.83 -5.68 -0.88
CA ALA A 77 -15.27 -4.33 -1.13
C ALA A 77 -14.12 -3.35 -0.91
N VAL A 78 -14.10 -2.27 -1.68
CA VAL A 78 -13.10 -1.20 -1.53
C VAL A 78 -13.66 -0.11 -0.64
N GLY A 79 -12.79 0.47 0.18
CA GLY A 79 -13.07 1.66 0.96
C GLY A 79 -12.95 2.94 0.13
N ASP A 80 -13.12 4.07 0.77
CA ASP A 80 -13.12 5.41 0.15
C ASP A 80 -11.79 5.75 -0.53
N GLU A 81 -10.70 5.22 0.00
CA GLU A 81 -9.33 5.42 -0.52
C GLU A 81 -8.92 4.37 -1.57
N GLY A 82 -9.84 3.51 -2.01
CA GLY A 82 -9.63 2.53 -3.09
C GLY A 82 -8.96 1.22 -2.68
N GLY A 83 -8.45 1.07 -1.46
CA GLY A 83 -7.98 -0.20 -0.91
C GLY A 83 -9.13 -1.09 -0.44
N PHE A 84 -8.89 -2.40 -0.29
CA PHE A 84 -9.86 -3.32 0.30
C PHE A 84 -10.09 -2.99 1.78
N ALA A 85 -11.30 -3.22 2.27
CA ALA A 85 -11.69 -2.99 3.66
C ALA A 85 -12.19 -4.30 4.33
N PRO A 86 -11.36 -5.36 4.41
CA PRO A 86 -11.75 -6.61 5.02
C PRO A 86 -11.79 -6.48 6.55
N ASN A 87 -12.66 -7.24 7.19
CA ASN A 87 -12.70 -7.35 8.64
C ASN A 87 -11.70 -8.40 9.13
N LEU A 88 -10.42 -8.05 9.11
CA LEU A 88 -9.31 -8.89 9.59
C LEU A 88 -9.26 -8.86 11.13
N ASN A 89 -8.60 -9.87 11.73
CA ASN A 89 -8.56 -10.01 13.18
C ASN A 89 -7.51 -9.09 13.85
N SER A 90 -6.51 -8.63 13.09
CA SER A 90 -5.45 -7.76 13.61
C SER A 90 -4.69 -7.04 12.49
N ASN A 91 -3.91 -6.02 12.88
CA ASN A 91 -2.98 -5.34 11.99
C ASN A 91 -1.90 -6.29 11.42
N GLU A 92 -1.46 -7.26 12.23
CA GLU A 92 -0.49 -8.28 11.81
C GLU A 92 -1.08 -9.17 10.72
N GLU A 93 -2.33 -9.57 10.82
CA GLU A 93 -2.99 -10.37 9.79
C GLU A 93 -3.10 -9.59 8.48
N ALA A 94 -3.35 -8.27 8.55
CA ALA A 94 -3.36 -7.40 7.39
C ALA A 94 -2.00 -7.42 6.68
N LEU A 95 -0.91 -7.22 7.42
CA LEU A 95 0.45 -7.26 6.88
C LEU A 95 0.80 -8.62 6.29
N GLN A 96 0.49 -9.73 7.00
CA GLN A 96 0.75 -11.08 6.51
C GLN A 96 0.00 -11.37 5.21
N THR A 97 -1.25 -10.91 5.11
CA THR A 97 -2.07 -11.09 3.91
C THR A 97 -1.53 -10.30 2.72
N ILE A 98 -1.01 -9.09 2.97
CA ILE A 98 -0.34 -8.29 1.93
C ILE A 98 0.99 -8.94 1.50
N MET A 99 1.78 -9.45 2.45
CA MET A 99 3.03 -10.18 2.14
C MET A 99 2.75 -11.38 1.25
N GLU A 100 1.76 -12.19 1.60
CA GLU A 100 1.34 -13.34 0.80
C GLU A 100 0.94 -12.92 -0.63
N ALA A 101 0.24 -11.80 -0.77
CA ALA A 101 -0.15 -11.26 -2.07
C ALA A 101 1.06 -10.80 -2.90
N ILE A 102 2.06 -10.16 -2.27
CA ILE A 102 3.29 -9.71 -2.93
C ILE A 102 4.12 -10.91 -3.40
N GLU A 103 4.29 -11.92 -2.55
CA GLU A 103 5.01 -13.17 -2.89
C GLU A 103 4.30 -13.93 -4.00
N LYS A 104 2.97 -14.02 -3.94
CA LYS A 104 2.14 -14.64 -4.98
C LYS A 104 2.22 -13.91 -6.32
N ALA A 105 2.43 -12.60 -6.30
CA ALA A 105 2.72 -11.81 -7.48
C ALA A 105 4.16 -11.98 -8.01
N GLY A 106 5.03 -12.72 -7.28
CA GLY A 106 6.42 -12.99 -7.67
C GLY A 106 7.42 -11.92 -7.25
N TYR A 107 7.05 -11.05 -6.31
CA TYR A 107 7.91 -9.96 -5.84
C TYR A 107 8.47 -10.23 -4.45
N LYS A 108 9.56 -9.49 -4.12
CA LYS A 108 10.17 -9.50 -2.79
C LYS A 108 9.76 -8.28 -1.99
N VAL A 109 9.53 -8.50 -0.70
CA VAL A 109 9.05 -7.46 0.24
C VAL A 109 10.22 -6.79 0.96
N ARG A 110 10.11 -5.47 1.13
CA ARG A 110 10.76 -4.70 2.20
C ARG A 110 9.69 -3.87 2.90
N PHE A 111 9.70 -3.84 4.22
CA PHE A 111 8.82 -2.97 4.99
C PHE A 111 9.50 -1.66 5.33
N GLN A 112 8.72 -0.58 5.24
CA GLN A 112 9.07 0.70 5.81
C GLN A 112 7.80 1.27 6.47
N LEU A 113 7.90 1.62 7.75
CA LEU A 113 6.88 2.40 8.44
C LEU A 113 7.19 3.88 8.24
N LEU A 114 6.20 4.64 7.82
CA LEU A 114 6.29 6.09 7.74
C LEU A 114 6.03 6.70 9.13
N PRO A 115 6.57 7.90 9.42
CA PRO A 115 6.53 8.51 10.76
C PRO A 115 5.15 8.78 11.36
N ASP A 116 4.10 8.81 10.54
CA ASP A 116 2.73 9.08 10.98
C ASP A 116 2.02 7.87 11.61
N VAL A 117 2.64 6.70 11.56
CA VAL A 117 2.17 5.54 12.33
C VAL A 117 2.53 5.77 13.79
N SER A 118 1.53 5.88 14.66
CA SER A 118 1.71 6.20 16.08
C SER A 118 2.84 5.39 16.72
N ILE A 119 3.74 6.07 17.40
CA ILE A 119 5.00 5.56 17.98
C ILE A 119 4.81 4.34 18.91
N GLY A 120 3.60 4.13 19.46
CA GLY A 120 3.28 2.99 20.33
C GLY A 120 3.37 1.61 19.67
N TYR A 121 3.12 1.50 18.38
CA TYR A 121 3.16 0.22 17.65
C TYR A 121 4.53 -0.16 17.09
N TRP A 122 5.48 0.77 17.10
CA TRP A 122 6.80 0.55 16.50
C TRP A 122 7.69 -0.45 17.27
N SER A 123 7.67 -0.42 18.61
CA SER A 123 8.43 -1.34 19.43
C SER A 123 7.93 -2.79 19.30
N ASP A 124 6.60 -2.95 19.27
CA ASP A 124 5.96 -4.27 19.15
C ASP A 124 6.15 -4.84 17.75
N PHE A 125 6.08 -3.99 16.72
CA PHE A 125 6.35 -4.37 15.36
C PHE A 125 7.78 -4.85 15.14
N LYS A 126 8.78 -4.11 15.65
CA LYS A 126 10.19 -4.53 15.60
C LYS A 126 10.42 -5.89 16.24
N SER A 127 9.82 -6.14 17.40
CA SER A 127 10.01 -7.40 18.14
C SER A 127 9.38 -8.60 17.41
N LYS A 128 8.27 -8.40 16.71
CA LYS A 128 7.55 -9.46 16.01
C LYS A 128 8.13 -9.82 14.64
N PHE A 129 8.70 -8.85 13.92
CA PHE A 129 9.14 -9.04 12.54
C PHE A 129 10.67 -9.02 12.36
N GLY A 130 11.45 -8.92 13.45
CA GLY A 130 12.91 -9.12 13.43
C GLY A 130 13.72 -8.01 12.75
N PHE A 131 13.26 -6.74 12.88
CA PHE A 131 14.00 -5.56 12.41
C PHE A 131 14.91 -4.97 13.50
#